data_30a6d0215d24f606da362ebef7bbd15d
#
_entry.id   30a6d0215d24f606da362ebef7bbd15d
#
_cell.length_a   1.000
_cell.length_b   1.000
_cell.length_c   1.000
_cell.angle_alpha   90.00
_cell.angle_beta   90.00
_cell.angle_gamma   90.00
#
_symmetry.space_group_name_H-M   'P 1'
#
loop_
_entity.id
_entity.type
_entity.pdbx_description
1 polymer ?
#
loop_
_entity_poly.entity_id
_entity_poly.type
_entity_poly.pdbx_seq_one_letter_code
_entity_poly.pdbx_strand_id
1 'polypeptide(L)'
;MTLILAMLLDAAVGDPKAIYNRVPHPAVLMGRLIGWADNRFNLGEDRRRNGILTMVALAIGALILGKLLAAFGPLVEILVLAALLAQRSLVDHVRDVGNALRLSEGDGRMMVARIVGRDTSAMDGPAISRA
;
A
#
# COMPACT_ATOMS: atom_id res chain seq x y z
N MET A 1 12.53 15.53 12.06
CA MET A 1 13.39 14.39 12.51
C MET A 1 12.67 13.06 12.44
N THR A 2 11.43 12.92 12.91
CA THR A 2 10.64 11.66 12.92
C THR A 2 10.50 11.02 11.53
N LEU A 3 10.20 11.80 10.48
CA LEU A 3 10.07 11.30 9.12
C LEU A 3 11.40 10.69 8.60
N ILE A 4 12.53 11.35 8.81
CA ILE A 4 13.84 10.83 8.36
C ILE A 4 14.16 9.52 9.07
N LEU A 5 13.91 9.45 10.38
CA LEU A 5 14.11 8.22 11.14
C LEU A 5 13.18 7.10 10.68
N ALA A 6 11.93 7.40 10.35
CA ALA A 6 10.99 6.45 9.79
C ALA A 6 11.44 5.92 8.42
N MET A 7 11.93 6.80 7.54
CA MET A 7 12.48 6.41 6.23
C MET A 7 13.71 5.50 6.38
N LEU A 8 14.63 5.82 7.29
CA LEU A 8 15.80 4.99 7.55
C LEU A 8 15.41 3.64 8.16
N LEU A 9 14.42 3.63 9.04
CA LEU A 9 13.91 2.41 9.66
C LEU A 9 13.26 1.51 8.60
N ASP A 10 12.38 2.06 7.76
CA ASP A 10 11.77 1.30 6.67
C ASP A 10 12.82 0.77 5.67
N ALA A 11 13.80 1.58 5.28
CA ALA A 11 14.88 1.15 4.40
C ALA A 11 15.73 0.02 5.01
N ALA A 12 15.96 0.02 6.33
CA ALA A 12 16.75 -0.98 7.03
C ALA A 12 15.99 -2.28 7.29
N VAL A 13 14.74 -2.17 7.77
CA VAL A 13 13.94 -3.31 8.26
C VAL A 13 12.99 -3.81 7.16
N GLY A 14 12.38 -2.90 6.41
CA GLY A 14 11.33 -3.22 5.43
C GLY A 14 10.07 -3.78 6.10
N ASP A 15 9.35 -4.62 5.36
CA ASP A 15 8.13 -5.29 5.82
C ASP A 15 8.47 -6.67 6.42
N PRO A 16 8.64 -6.81 7.75
CA PRO A 16 9.01 -8.08 8.34
C PRO A 16 7.85 -9.08 8.23
N LYS A 17 8.03 -10.09 7.40
CA LYS A 17 7.04 -11.16 7.16
C LYS A 17 6.54 -11.81 8.46
N ALA A 18 7.38 -11.89 9.48
CA ALA A 18 7.01 -12.45 10.79
C ALA A 18 5.92 -11.63 11.49
N ILE A 19 5.87 -10.31 11.30
CA ILE A 19 4.85 -9.43 11.88
C ILE A 19 3.58 -9.51 11.03
N TYR A 20 3.69 -9.35 9.72
CA TYR A 20 2.54 -9.30 8.81
C TYR A 20 1.87 -10.65 8.54
N ASN A 21 2.52 -11.76 8.91
CA ASN A 21 1.85 -13.06 8.97
C ASN A 21 0.85 -13.18 10.14
N ARG A 22 1.01 -12.36 11.18
CA ARG A 22 0.14 -12.37 12.38
C ARG A 22 -0.83 -11.20 12.41
N VAL A 23 -0.39 -10.05 11.95
CA VAL A 23 -1.19 -8.80 11.93
C VAL A 23 -1.28 -8.32 10.49
N PRO A 24 -2.48 -8.14 9.92
CA PRO A 24 -2.61 -7.64 8.55
C PRO A 24 -1.93 -6.29 8.40
N HIS A 25 -1.22 -6.09 7.27
CA HIS A 25 -0.59 -4.81 6.95
C HIS A 25 -1.64 -3.68 6.97
N PRO A 26 -1.33 -2.46 7.46
CA PRO A 26 -2.26 -1.34 7.49
C PRO A 26 -2.95 -1.06 6.15
N ALA A 27 -2.24 -1.21 5.03
CA ALA A 27 -2.81 -1.06 3.70
C ALA A 27 -3.90 -2.11 3.39
N VAL A 28 -3.74 -3.35 3.87
CA VAL A 28 -4.74 -4.41 3.70
C VAL A 28 -6.00 -4.10 4.53
N LEU A 29 -5.82 -3.59 5.76
CA LEU A 29 -6.95 -3.17 6.60
C LEU A 29 -7.71 -2.01 5.95
N MET A 30 -7.00 -1.02 5.43
CA MET A 30 -7.60 0.11 4.70
C MET A 30 -8.33 -0.37 3.45
N GLY A 31 -7.72 -1.26 2.66
CA GLY A 31 -8.36 -1.86 1.48
C GLY A 31 -9.66 -2.61 1.81
N ARG A 32 -9.67 -3.38 2.90
CA ARG A 32 -10.88 -4.07 3.39
C ARG A 32 -11.96 -3.08 3.83
N LEU A 33 -11.58 -2.02 4.53
CA LEU A 33 -12.49 -0.96 4.97
C LEU A 33 -13.11 -0.22 3.78
N ILE A 34 -12.29 0.16 2.80
CA ILE A 34 -12.75 0.81 1.56
C ILE A 34 -13.68 -0.13 0.79
N GLY A 35 -13.30 -1.40 0.60
CA GLY A 35 -14.11 -2.38 -0.11
C GLY A 35 -15.45 -2.65 0.60
N TRP A 36 -15.47 -2.71 1.93
CA TRP A 36 -16.71 -2.79 2.70
C TRP A 36 -17.61 -1.56 2.48
N ALA A 37 -17.02 -0.36 2.54
CA ALA A 37 -17.75 0.89 2.33
C ALA A 37 -18.28 1.01 0.90
N ASP A 38 -17.49 0.61 -0.11
CA ASP A 38 -17.91 0.57 -1.51
C ASP A 38 -19.10 -0.35 -1.71
N ASN A 39 -19.01 -1.60 -1.23
CA ASN A 39 -20.10 -2.57 -1.32
C ASN A 39 -21.36 -2.14 -0.56
N ARG A 40 -21.24 -1.34 0.49
CA ARG A 40 -22.36 -0.92 1.33
C ARG A 40 -23.03 0.35 0.86
N PHE A 41 -22.26 1.32 0.37
CA PHE A 41 -22.73 2.68 0.09
C PHE A 41 -22.70 3.07 -1.39
N ASN A 42 -21.96 2.35 -2.23
CA ASN A 42 -21.88 2.63 -3.67
C ASN A 42 -23.04 2.01 -4.46
N LEU A 43 -24.27 2.07 -3.92
CA LEU A 43 -25.48 1.52 -4.49
C LEU A 43 -26.49 2.63 -4.81
N GLY A 44 -27.33 2.41 -5.84
CA GLY A 44 -28.41 3.33 -6.21
C GLY A 44 -27.98 4.54 -7.03
N GLU A 45 -28.81 5.57 -7.06
CA GLU A 45 -28.61 6.77 -7.91
C GLU A 45 -27.63 7.79 -7.30
N ASP A 46 -27.50 7.81 -5.99
CA ASP A 46 -26.68 8.78 -5.23
C ASP A 46 -25.21 8.38 -5.05
N ARG A 47 -24.64 7.56 -5.92
CA ARG A 47 -23.29 7.00 -5.80
C ARG A 47 -22.22 8.07 -5.55
N ARG A 48 -22.28 9.20 -6.30
CA ARG A 48 -21.31 10.28 -6.15
C ARG A 48 -21.36 10.91 -4.75
N ARG A 49 -22.55 11.18 -4.23
CA ARG A 49 -22.74 11.74 -2.89
C ARG A 49 -22.25 10.77 -1.82
N ASN A 50 -22.61 9.52 -1.93
CA ASN A 50 -22.21 8.47 -1.00
C ASN A 50 -20.68 8.26 -1.02
N GLY A 51 -20.05 8.28 -2.20
CA GLY A 51 -18.59 8.23 -2.35
C GLY A 51 -17.89 9.40 -1.67
N ILE A 52 -18.39 10.64 -1.85
CA ILE A 52 -17.85 11.83 -1.18
C ILE A 52 -17.97 11.70 0.33
N LEU A 53 -19.14 11.33 0.85
CA LEU A 53 -19.36 11.17 2.29
C LEU A 53 -18.45 10.09 2.88
N THR A 54 -18.33 8.96 2.20
CA THR A 54 -17.43 7.87 2.62
C THR A 54 -15.96 8.35 2.65
N MET A 55 -15.51 9.06 1.62
CA MET A 55 -14.14 9.58 1.57
C MET A 55 -13.86 10.59 2.69
N VAL A 56 -14.81 11.50 2.94
CA VAL A 56 -14.72 12.46 4.06
C VAL A 56 -14.68 11.75 5.40
N ALA A 57 -15.54 10.76 5.62
CA ALA A 57 -15.57 9.97 6.85
C ALA A 57 -14.25 9.21 7.08
N LEU A 58 -13.71 8.58 6.04
CA LEU A 58 -12.41 7.90 6.09
C LEU A 58 -11.25 8.88 6.39
N ALA A 59 -11.26 10.06 5.76
CA ALA A 59 -10.24 11.08 6.00
C ALA A 59 -10.29 11.60 7.45
N ILE A 60 -11.46 11.90 7.97
CA ILE A 60 -11.65 12.32 9.36
C ILE A 60 -11.22 11.21 10.32
N GLY A 61 -11.62 9.96 10.06
CA GLY A 61 -11.21 8.81 10.86
C GLY A 61 -9.69 8.63 10.88
N ALA A 62 -9.03 8.77 9.74
CA ALA A 62 -7.57 8.69 9.62
C ALA A 62 -6.87 9.83 10.39
N LEU A 63 -7.41 11.06 10.32
CA LEU A 63 -6.88 12.21 11.08
C LEU A 63 -7.00 12.01 12.60
N ILE A 64 -8.15 11.51 13.06
CA ILE A 64 -8.37 11.22 14.48
C ILE A 64 -7.41 10.12 14.94
N LEU A 65 -7.33 9.02 14.20
CA LEU A 65 -6.43 7.92 14.52
C LEU A 65 -4.97 8.37 14.53
N GLY A 66 -4.55 9.15 13.53
CA GLY A 66 -3.19 9.70 13.47
C GLY A 66 -2.85 10.58 14.66
N LYS A 67 -3.77 11.46 15.09
CA LYS A 67 -3.59 12.28 16.30
C LYS A 67 -3.51 11.43 17.57
N LEU A 68 -4.35 10.41 17.69
CA LEU A 68 -4.31 9.50 18.84
C LEU A 68 -2.98 8.74 18.89
N LEU A 69 -2.50 8.23 17.78
CA LEU A 69 -1.22 7.52 17.69
C LEU A 69 -0.04 8.46 18.00
N ALA A 70 -0.06 9.69 17.50
CA ALA A 70 0.96 10.69 17.80
C ALA A 70 1.03 11.06 19.29
N ALA A 71 -0.09 10.97 20.02
CA ALA A 71 -0.12 11.22 21.47
C ALA A 71 0.69 10.21 22.30
N PHE A 72 1.01 9.04 21.74
CA PHE A 72 1.89 8.03 22.37
C PHE A 72 3.39 8.36 22.24
N GLY A 73 3.72 9.46 21.57
CA GLY A 73 5.08 9.96 21.47
C GLY A 73 5.81 9.60 20.18
N PRO A 74 7.02 10.15 19.98
CA PRO A 74 7.74 10.10 18.71
C PRO A 74 8.13 8.68 18.27
N LEU A 75 8.31 7.76 19.20
CA LEU A 75 8.64 6.38 18.87
C LEU A 75 7.48 5.70 18.11
N VAL A 76 6.26 5.85 18.60
CA VAL A 76 5.07 5.29 17.94
C VAL A 76 4.84 5.95 16.59
N GLU A 77 5.06 7.27 16.50
CA GLU A 77 4.99 8.03 15.25
C GLU A 77 5.98 7.47 14.20
N ILE A 78 7.26 7.26 14.59
CA ILE A 78 8.28 6.70 13.71
C ILE A 78 7.89 5.29 13.21
N LEU A 79 7.41 4.43 14.11
CA LEU A 79 7.02 3.06 13.74
C LEU A 79 5.82 3.04 12.79
N VAL A 80 4.81 3.87 13.05
CA VAL A 80 3.63 3.98 12.18
C VAL A 80 4.01 4.55 10.82
N LEU A 81 4.82 5.61 10.79
CA LEU A 81 5.29 6.20 9.54
C LEU A 81 6.13 5.20 8.73
N ALA A 82 7.04 4.46 9.37
CA ALA A 82 7.83 3.43 8.69
C ALA A 82 6.93 2.35 8.08
N ALA A 83 5.93 1.87 8.82
CA ALA A 83 4.98 0.87 8.31
C ALA A 83 4.11 1.37 7.14
N LEU A 84 3.89 2.69 7.04
CA LEU A 84 3.10 3.30 5.95
C LEU A 84 3.93 3.67 4.73
N LEU A 85 5.25 3.87 4.87
CA LEU A 85 6.12 4.27 3.77
C LEU A 85 6.32 3.16 2.75
N ALA A 86 6.52 1.91 3.22
CA ALA A 86 6.68 0.71 2.41
C ALA A 86 7.71 0.84 1.24
N GLN A 87 8.71 1.74 1.36
CA GLN A 87 9.66 2.00 0.27
C GLN A 87 10.56 0.79 -0.02
N ARG A 88 10.98 0.07 1.03
CA ARG A 88 11.78 -1.15 0.85
C ARG A 88 10.98 -2.25 0.18
N SER A 89 9.72 -2.43 0.57
CA SER A 89 8.80 -3.37 -0.06
C SER A 89 8.64 -3.08 -1.56
N LEU A 90 8.50 -1.80 -1.93
CA LEU A 90 8.44 -1.40 -3.33
C LEU A 90 9.75 -1.74 -4.08
N VAL A 91 10.91 -1.44 -3.50
CA VAL A 91 12.21 -1.76 -4.10
C VAL A 91 12.37 -3.27 -4.30
N ASP A 92 11.95 -4.07 -3.33
CA ASP A 92 12.02 -5.53 -3.43
C ASP A 92 11.08 -6.06 -4.54
N HIS A 93 9.86 -5.53 -4.65
CA HIS A 93 8.94 -5.88 -5.74
C HIS A 93 9.48 -5.49 -7.13
N VAL A 94 10.08 -4.31 -7.28
CA VAL A 94 10.72 -3.89 -8.53
C VAL A 94 11.91 -4.80 -8.87
N ARG A 95 12.70 -5.17 -7.88
CA ARG A 95 13.80 -6.13 -8.07
C ARG A 95 13.29 -7.51 -8.51
N ASP A 96 12.18 -7.98 -7.93
CA ASP A 96 11.54 -9.24 -8.31
C ASP A 96 11.07 -9.21 -9.76
N VAL A 97 10.50 -8.10 -10.23
CA VAL A 97 10.16 -7.91 -11.66
C VAL A 97 11.39 -8.02 -12.53
N GLY A 98 12.49 -7.33 -12.18
CA GLY A 98 13.75 -7.38 -12.93
C GLY A 98 14.33 -8.79 -12.99
N ASN A 99 14.27 -9.54 -11.90
CA ASN A 99 14.75 -10.93 -11.85
C ASN A 99 13.86 -11.86 -12.70
N ALA A 100 12.53 -11.71 -12.57
CA ALA A 100 11.56 -12.50 -13.32
C ALA A 100 11.66 -12.26 -14.84
N LEU A 101 11.87 -11.00 -15.25
CA LEU A 101 12.01 -10.64 -16.66
C LEU A 101 13.26 -11.26 -17.31
N ARG A 102 14.30 -11.56 -16.52
CA ARG A 102 15.48 -12.30 -17.00
C ARG A 102 15.18 -13.78 -17.27
N LEU A 103 14.15 -14.34 -16.65
CA LEU A 103 13.74 -15.74 -16.85
C LEU A 103 12.80 -15.83 -18.04
N SER A 104 11.73 -15.06 -18.06
CA SER A 104 10.79 -14.97 -19.19
C SER A 104 9.94 -13.70 -19.12
N GLU A 105 9.39 -13.28 -20.26
CA GLU A 105 8.40 -12.18 -20.29
C GLU A 105 7.12 -12.55 -19.54
N GLY A 106 6.72 -13.82 -19.54
CA GLY A 106 5.57 -14.32 -18.79
C GLY A 106 5.73 -14.12 -17.29
N ASP A 107 6.90 -14.49 -16.75
CA ASP A 107 7.21 -14.28 -15.34
C ASP A 107 7.29 -12.79 -15.01
N GLY A 108 7.88 -11.97 -15.88
CA GLY A 108 7.92 -10.53 -15.76
C GLY A 108 6.51 -9.91 -15.67
N ARG A 109 5.57 -10.34 -16.53
CA ARG A 109 4.15 -9.92 -16.50
C ARG A 109 3.48 -10.25 -15.16
N MET A 110 3.70 -11.46 -14.66
CA MET A 110 3.15 -11.91 -13.38
C MET A 110 3.66 -11.05 -12.22
N MET A 111 4.94 -10.70 -12.20
CA MET A 111 5.52 -9.90 -11.12
C MET A 111 5.11 -8.43 -11.22
N VAL A 112 5.12 -7.82 -12.42
CA VAL A 112 4.71 -6.43 -12.57
C VAL A 112 3.22 -6.22 -12.26
N ALA A 113 2.36 -7.20 -12.50
CA ALA A 113 0.93 -7.16 -12.14
C ALA A 113 0.68 -6.96 -10.62
N ARG A 114 1.67 -7.25 -9.78
CA ARG A 114 1.59 -7.01 -8.32
C ARG A 114 1.81 -5.55 -7.94
N ILE A 115 2.39 -4.76 -8.83
CA ILE A 115 2.77 -3.37 -8.59
C ILE A 115 1.81 -2.43 -9.29
N VAL A 116 1.42 -2.76 -10.53
CA VAL A 116 0.59 -1.86 -11.35
C VAL A 116 -0.88 -2.30 -11.33
N GLY A 117 -1.79 -1.31 -11.31
CA GLY A 117 -3.24 -1.54 -11.31
C GLY A 117 -3.85 -1.67 -12.71
N ARG A 118 -3.05 -2.06 -13.73
CA ARG A 118 -3.50 -2.21 -15.13
C ARG A 118 -3.28 -3.62 -15.65
N ASP A 119 -3.94 -3.95 -16.75
CA ASP A 119 -3.74 -5.25 -17.42
C ASP A 119 -2.31 -5.34 -17.97
N THR A 120 -1.63 -6.40 -17.60
CA THR A 120 -0.24 -6.69 -17.98
C THR A 120 -0.13 -7.80 -19.02
N SER A 121 -1.23 -8.44 -19.41
CA SER A 121 -1.27 -9.65 -20.23
C SER A 121 -0.61 -9.48 -21.61
N ALA A 122 -0.70 -8.29 -22.20
CA ALA A 122 -0.16 -7.95 -23.51
C ALA A 122 1.17 -7.18 -23.47
N MET A 123 1.80 -7.00 -22.28
CA MET A 123 3.06 -6.26 -22.18
C MET A 123 4.25 -7.08 -22.70
N ASP A 124 5.08 -6.46 -23.54
CA ASP A 124 6.40 -6.96 -23.91
C ASP A 124 7.47 -6.56 -22.87
N GLY A 125 8.68 -7.09 -23.00
CA GLY A 125 9.78 -6.80 -22.09
C GLY A 125 10.05 -5.30 -21.90
N PRO A 126 10.14 -4.47 -22.97
CA PRO A 126 10.26 -3.04 -22.87
C PRO A 126 9.08 -2.36 -22.16
N ALA A 127 7.85 -2.82 -22.36
CA ALA A 127 6.67 -2.28 -21.68
C ALA A 127 6.67 -2.60 -20.17
N ILE A 128 7.04 -3.83 -19.81
CA ILE A 128 7.21 -4.26 -18.41
C ILE A 128 8.25 -3.40 -17.70
N SER A 129 9.38 -3.14 -18.36
CA SER A 129 10.49 -2.34 -17.78
C SER A 129 10.13 -0.88 -17.56
N ARG A 130 9.13 -0.35 -18.29
CA ARG A 130 8.64 1.04 -18.16
C ARG A 130 7.43 1.17 -17.25
N ALA A 131 6.82 0.08 -16.88
CA ALA A 131 5.61 0.07 -16.06
C ALA A 131 5.91 0.33 -14.58
#